data_c938302937c2edba9346f5ac425aec8f
#
_entry.id   c938302937c2edba9346f5ac425aec8f
#
_cell.length_a   1.000
_cell.length_b   1.000
_cell.length_c   1.000
_cell.angle_alpha   90.00
_cell.angle_beta   90.00
_cell.angle_gamma   90.00
#
_symmetry.space_group_name_H-M   'P 1'
#
loop_
_entity.id
_entity.type
_entity.pdbx_description
1 polymer ?
#
loop_
_entity_poly.entity_id
_entity_poly.type
_entity_poly.pdbx_seq_one_letter_code
_entity_poly.pdbx_strand_id
1 'polypeptide(L)'
;AAPTISSIKTLPLFREYAYDYVNNCLLLQAGKPYLVEKDEALKIWIYHALKVPRYIFIAHSWEYGNELEKVRGRAEDKKILESEIKRYITEAVMVNPYIQELNEFEFEHEGAKVVVKFEVTTIYGRFTHNSEVYNE
;
A
#
# COMPACT_ATOMS: atom_id res chain seq x y z
N ALA A 1 11.41 11.86 16.16
CA ALA A 1 10.70 11.44 17.37
C ALA A 1 9.27 11.02 17.02
N ALA A 2 8.73 10.10 17.78
CA ALA A 2 7.35 9.69 17.59
C ALA A 2 6.42 10.88 17.85
N PRO A 3 5.35 11.04 17.07
CA PRO A 3 4.42 12.11 17.31
C PRO A 3 3.74 11.95 18.67
N THR A 4 3.56 13.05 19.34
CA THR A 4 2.85 13.05 20.61
C THR A 4 1.36 13.03 20.33
N ILE A 5 0.55 12.81 21.39
CA ILE A 5 -0.89 12.86 21.27
C ILE A 5 -1.33 14.25 20.76
N SER A 6 -0.64 15.29 21.21
CA SER A 6 -0.92 16.66 20.75
C SER A 6 -0.68 16.79 19.25
N SER A 7 0.44 16.23 18.76
CA SER A 7 0.74 16.29 17.32
C SER A 7 -0.31 15.56 16.51
N ILE A 8 -0.78 14.40 16.98
CA ILE A 8 -1.82 13.63 16.31
C ILE A 8 -3.10 14.45 16.25
N LYS A 9 -3.46 15.11 17.37
CA LYS A 9 -4.67 15.92 17.43
C LYS A 9 -4.63 17.13 16.51
N THR A 10 -3.44 17.58 16.14
CA THR A 10 -3.32 18.75 15.26
C THR A 10 -3.36 18.40 13.78
N LEU A 11 -3.37 17.11 13.43
CA LEU A 11 -3.46 16.72 12.04
C LEU A 11 -4.86 17.06 11.50
N PRO A 12 -4.92 17.69 10.32
CA PRO A 12 -6.21 17.99 9.71
C PRO A 12 -6.93 16.71 9.33
N LEU A 13 -8.25 16.80 9.14
CA LEU A 13 -9.03 15.66 8.73
C LEU A 13 -8.51 15.14 7.39
N PHE A 14 -8.22 13.86 7.32
CA PHE A 14 -7.71 13.26 6.09
C PHE A 14 -8.83 13.06 5.08
N ARG A 15 -8.63 13.55 3.87
CA ARG A 15 -9.62 13.49 2.78
C ARG A 15 -8.97 13.10 1.47
N GLU A 16 -9.73 12.39 0.66
CA GLU A 16 -9.35 12.04 -0.70
C GLU A 16 -10.61 12.06 -1.57
N TYR A 17 -10.43 12.20 -2.86
CA TYR A 17 -11.56 12.07 -3.77
C TYR A 17 -11.97 10.61 -3.88
N ALA A 18 -13.27 10.35 -3.84
CA ALA A 18 -13.80 9.01 -3.98
C ALA A 18 -13.34 8.39 -5.29
N TYR A 19 -12.97 7.13 -5.26
CA TYR A 19 -12.33 6.47 -6.37
C TYR A 19 -12.95 5.12 -6.70
N ASP A 20 -13.04 4.82 -7.99
CA ASP A 20 -13.52 3.54 -8.48
C ASP A 20 -12.31 2.66 -8.81
N TYR A 21 -12.07 1.65 -8.00
CA TYR A 21 -10.91 0.77 -8.15
C TYR A 21 -11.03 -0.17 -9.36
N VAL A 22 -12.25 -0.43 -9.81
CA VAL A 22 -12.47 -1.33 -10.93
C VAL A 22 -12.17 -0.63 -12.25
N ASN A 23 -12.68 0.58 -12.41
CA ASN A 23 -12.50 1.34 -13.63
C ASN A 23 -11.34 2.34 -13.58
N ASN A 24 -10.65 2.41 -12.45
CA ASN A 24 -9.51 3.31 -12.27
C ASN A 24 -9.81 4.76 -12.61
N CYS A 25 -10.87 5.28 -12.02
CA CYS A 25 -11.26 6.66 -12.25
C CYS A 25 -11.96 7.22 -11.02
N LEU A 26 -12.11 8.53 -10.98
CA LEU A 26 -12.82 9.16 -9.88
C LEU A 26 -14.30 8.83 -9.94
N LEU A 27 -14.90 8.64 -8.77
CA LEU A 27 -16.35 8.52 -8.68
C LEU A 27 -16.96 9.90 -8.75
N LEU A 28 -18.11 10.00 -9.39
CA LEU A 28 -18.79 11.28 -9.58
C LEU A 28 -20.15 11.25 -8.90
N GLN A 29 -20.56 12.43 -8.43
CA GLN A 29 -21.86 12.65 -7.87
C GLN A 29 -22.39 13.92 -8.52
N ALA A 30 -23.51 13.80 -9.22
CA ALA A 30 -24.03 14.91 -10.04
C ALA A 30 -22.98 15.45 -11.00
N GLY A 31 -22.18 14.56 -11.58
CA GLY A 31 -21.17 14.92 -12.56
C GLY A 31 -19.87 15.50 -11.99
N LYS A 32 -19.72 15.51 -10.67
CA LYS A 32 -18.54 16.11 -10.04
C LYS A 32 -17.87 15.15 -9.07
N PRO A 33 -16.53 15.16 -8.97
CA PRO A 33 -15.84 14.39 -7.95
C PRO A 33 -16.27 14.83 -6.56
N TYR A 34 -16.22 13.92 -5.60
CA TYR A 34 -16.58 14.26 -4.23
C TYR A 34 -15.56 13.64 -3.27
N LEU A 35 -15.46 14.23 -2.08
CA LEU A 35 -14.48 13.82 -1.08
C LEU A 35 -15.04 12.79 -0.13
N VAL A 36 -14.17 11.86 0.28
CA VAL A 36 -14.44 10.95 1.39
C VAL A 36 -13.42 11.23 2.47
N GLU A 37 -13.63 10.72 3.66
CA GLU A 37 -12.83 11.09 4.83
C GLU A 37 -12.33 9.91 5.62
N LYS A 38 -11.35 10.16 6.48
CA LYS A 38 -10.83 9.19 7.45
C LYS A 38 -10.33 7.91 6.78
N ASP A 39 -10.72 6.75 7.31
CA ASP A 39 -10.20 5.48 6.80
C ASP A 39 -10.60 5.22 5.36
N GLU A 40 -11.76 5.68 4.94
CA GLU A 40 -12.17 5.55 3.56
C GLU A 40 -11.18 6.28 2.64
N ALA A 41 -10.78 7.47 3.05
CA ALA A 41 -9.80 8.26 2.31
C ALA A 41 -8.41 7.62 2.38
N LEU A 42 -8.05 7.08 3.54
CA LEU A 42 -6.75 6.44 3.70
C LEU A 42 -6.62 5.17 2.86
N LYS A 43 -7.70 4.42 2.69
CA LYS A 43 -7.71 3.26 1.81
C LYS A 43 -7.36 3.67 0.37
N ILE A 44 -7.93 4.77 -0.07
CA ILE A 44 -7.67 5.29 -1.41
C ILE A 44 -6.21 5.73 -1.54
N TRP A 45 -5.71 6.42 -0.52
CA TRP A 45 -4.33 6.87 -0.53
C TRP A 45 -3.36 5.68 -0.61
N ILE A 46 -3.61 4.65 0.18
CA ILE A 46 -2.76 3.45 0.17
C ILE A 46 -2.82 2.77 -1.20
N TYR A 47 -4.02 2.66 -1.76
CA TYR A 47 -4.19 2.05 -3.08
C TYR A 47 -3.31 2.74 -4.11
N HIS A 48 -3.35 4.06 -4.15
CA HIS A 48 -2.54 4.82 -5.10
C HIS A 48 -1.05 4.75 -4.78
N ALA A 49 -0.70 4.80 -3.50
CA ALA A 49 0.69 4.76 -3.09
C ALA A 49 1.37 3.45 -3.51
N LEU A 50 0.64 2.36 -3.46
CA LEU A 50 1.19 1.05 -3.80
C LEU A 50 1.06 0.70 -5.29
N LYS A 51 0.07 1.27 -5.96
CA LYS A 51 -0.19 0.93 -7.34
C LYS A 51 0.80 1.52 -8.32
N VAL A 52 1.21 2.75 -8.07
CA VAL A 52 2.03 3.39 -9.04
C VAL A 52 3.46 3.06 -8.87
N PRO A 53 4.18 3.58 -9.68
CA PRO A 53 5.56 3.43 -10.06
C PRO A 53 6.47 2.81 -9.04
N ARG A 54 5.96 2.61 -7.85
CA ARG A 54 6.73 2.02 -6.78
C ARG A 54 7.23 0.63 -7.13
N TYR A 55 6.37 -0.16 -7.78
CA TYR A 55 6.78 -1.47 -8.25
C TYR A 55 7.67 -1.33 -9.48
N ILE A 56 7.35 -0.35 -10.30
CA ILE A 56 8.19 0.00 -11.44
C ILE A 56 9.53 0.47 -10.95
N PHE A 57 9.54 1.24 -9.85
CA PHE A 57 10.76 1.72 -9.24
C PHE A 57 11.65 0.57 -8.78
N ILE A 58 11.06 -0.45 -8.16
CA ILE A 58 11.82 -1.63 -7.77
C ILE A 58 12.42 -2.28 -9.01
N ALA A 59 11.60 -2.43 -10.05
CA ALA A 59 12.04 -3.05 -11.29
C ALA A 59 13.14 -2.25 -11.99
N HIS A 60 13.12 -0.94 -11.80
CA HIS A 60 14.09 -0.05 -12.45
C HIS A 60 15.30 0.25 -11.57
N SER A 61 15.27 -0.13 -10.30
CA SER A 61 16.43 0.01 -9.44
C SER A 61 17.42 -1.07 -9.85
N TRP A 62 18.61 -0.67 -10.18
CA TRP A 62 19.64 -1.60 -10.63
C TRP A 62 19.84 -2.76 -9.67
N GLU A 63 19.95 -2.46 -8.40
CA GLU A 63 20.20 -3.49 -7.41
C GLU A 63 18.97 -4.36 -7.16
N TYR A 64 17.82 -3.71 -7.01
CA TYR A 64 16.59 -4.44 -6.76
C TYR A 64 16.17 -5.30 -7.94
N GLY A 65 16.27 -4.75 -9.13
CA GLY A 65 15.91 -5.50 -10.32
C GLY A 65 16.70 -6.79 -10.42
N ASN A 66 17.99 -6.73 -10.16
CA ASN A 66 18.84 -7.89 -10.21
C ASN A 66 18.52 -8.89 -9.11
N GLU A 67 18.25 -8.42 -7.91
CA GLU A 67 17.93 -9.31 -6.81
C GLU A 67 16.62 -10.03 -7.02
N LEU A 68 15.62 -9.33 -7.51
CA LEU A 68 14.33 -9.94 -7.80
C LEU A 68 14.44 -10.98 -8.92
N GLU A 69 15.28 -10.72 -9.90
CA GLU A 69 15.50 -11.69 -10.97
C GLU A 69 16.13 -12.98 -10.43
N LYS A 70 17.02 -12.85 -9.46
CA LYS A 70 17.64 -14.01 -8.85
C LYS A 70 16.66 -14.83 -8.04
N VAL A 71 15.70 -14.19 -7.42
CA VAL A 71 14.70 -14.84 -6.56
C VAL A 71 13.61 -15.48 -7.42
N ARG A 72 13.27 -14.81 -8.50
CA ARG A 72 12.17 -15.25 -9.37
C ARG A 72 12.40 -16.65 -9.91
N GLY A 73 11.39 -17.50 -9.79
CA GLY A 73 11.46 -18.85 -10.32
C GLY A 73 12.08 -19.88 -9.40
N ARG A 74 12.54 -19.46 -8.23
CA ARG A 74 13.13 -20.36 -7.25
C ARG A 74 12.16 -20.51 -6.08
N ALA A 75 11.67 -21.72 -5.89
CA ALA A 75 10.64 -21.98 -4.89
C ALA A 75 11.06 -21.62 -3.47
N GLU A 76 12.31 -21.91 -3.12
CA GLU A 76 12.82 -21.64 -1.78
C GLU A 76 13.01 -20.14 -1.51
N ASP A 77 12.96 -19.32 -2.55
CA ASP A 77 13.16 -17.88 -2.43
C ASP A 77 11.86 -17.11 -2.20
N LYS A 78 10.72 -17.81 -2.13
CA LYS A 78 9.44 -17.14 -1.90
C LYS A 78 9.43 -16.32 -0.63
N LYS A 79 10.03 -16.84 0.44
CA LYS A 79 10.08 -16.12 1.72
C LYS A 79 10.92 -14.86 1.62
N ILE A 80 11.99 -14.89 0.83
CA ILE A 80 12.82 -13.73 0.60
C ILE A 80 12.01 -12.67 -0.14
N LEU A 81 11.29 -13.09 -1.17
CA LEU A 81 10.44 -12.19 -1.94
C LEU A 81 9.36 -11.58 -1.04
N GLU A 82 8.74 -12.39 -0.20
CA GLU A 82 7.71 -11.90 0.73
C GLU A 82 8.28 -10.86 1.68
N SER A 83 9.48 -11.09 2.22
CA SER A 83 10.15 -10.14 3.09
C SER A 83 10.41 -8.82 2.38
N GLU A 84 10.85 -8.87 1.14
CA GLU A 84 11.13 -7.68 0.37
C GLU A 84 9.85 -6.91 0.06
N ILE A 85 8.78 -7.62 -0.29
CA ILE A 85 7.49 -6.99 -0.54
C ILE A 85 6.98 -6.31 0.74
N LYS A 86 7.05 -7.01 1.85
CA LYS A 86 6.61 -6.47 3.13
C LYS A 86 7.39 -5.20 3.50
N ARG A 87 8.71 -5.25 3.35
CA ARG A 87 9.55 -4.09 3.64
C ARG A 87 9.17 -2.92 2.76
N TYR A 88 8.99 -3.18 1.49
CA TYR A 88 8.66 -2.15 0.53
C TYR A 88 7.33 -1.49 0.82
N ILE A 89 6.31 -2.31 1.09
CA ILE A 89 4.99 -1.80 1.44
C ILE A 89 5.06 -0.96 2.71
N THR A 90 5.78 -1.45 3.70
CA THR A 90 5.92 -0.75 4.97
C THR A 90 6.57 0.62 4.77
N GLU A 91 7.66 0.66 4.01
CA GLU A 91 8.33 1.93 3.74
C GLU A 91 7.44 2.89 2.97
N ALA A 92 6.67 2.36 2.02
CA ALA A 92 5.81 3.18 1.19
C ALA A 92 4.64 3.77 1.95
N VAL A 93 4.05 2.99 2.83
CA VAL A 93 2.82 3.37 3.52
C VAL A 93 3.08 4.15 4.80
N MET A 94 4.13 3.78 5.53
CA MET A 94 4.40 4.40 6.83
C MET A 94 4.92 5.83 6.77
N VAL A 95 5.16 6.36 5.58
CA VAL A 95 5.49 7.79 5.46
C VAL A 95 4.26 8.66 5.74
N ASN A 96 3.08 8.06 5.72
CA ASN A 96 1.84 8.78 5.99
C ASN A 96 1.63 8.90 7.50
N PRO A 97 1.62 10.13 8.05
CA PRO A 97 1.53 10.31 9.51
C PRO A 97 0.19 9.89 10.11
N TYR A 98 -0.83 9.65 9.31
CA TYR A 98 -2.12 9.17 9.80
C TYR A 98 -2.11 7.66 10.03
N ILE A 99 -1.11 6.96 9.52
CA ILE A 99 -1.00 5.52 9.64
C ILE A 99 -0.01 5.19 10.76
N GLN A 100 -0.46 4.40 11.72
CA GLN A 100 0.31 4.08 12.91
C GLN A 100 1.05 2.76 12.84
N GLU A 101 0.44 1.76 12.19
CA GLU A 101 1.00 0.43 12.20
C GLU A 101 0.48 -0.43 11.06
N LEU A 102 1.33 -1.30 10.56
CA LEU A 102 0.94 -2.34 9.60
C LEU A 102 1.30 -3.68 10.24
N ASN A 103 0.37 -4.64 10.20
CA ASN A 103 0.65 -5.98 10.72
C ASN A 103 -0.24 -7.01 10.04
N GLU A 104 -0.13 -8.27 10.48
CA GLU A 104 -0.92 -9.37 9.94
C GLU A 104 -0.74 -9.53 8.42
N PHE A 105 0.51 -9.50 7.95
CA PHE A 105 0.80 -9.69 6.54
C PHE A 105 0.56 -11.14 6.14
N GLU A 106 -0.18 -11.35 5.06
CA GLU A 106 -0.41 -12.66 4.46
C GLU A 106 -0.12 -12.56 2.98
N PHE A 107 0.50 -13.60 2.44
CA PHE A 107 0.92 -13.62 1.03
C PHE A 107 0.31 -14.84 0.35
N GLU A 108 -0.23 -14.63 -0.85
CA GLU A 108 -0.76 -15.70 -1.65
C GLU A 108 -0.15 -15.61 -3.05
N HIS A 109 0.54 -16.66 -3.43
CA HIS A 109 1.23 -16.68 -4.72
C HIS A 109 0.33 -17.29 -5.80
N GLU A 110 0.10 -16.55 -6.87
CA GLU A 110 -0.74 -16.98 -7.98
C GLU A 110 0.00 -16.71 -9.28
N GLY A 111 0.82 -17.69 -9.70
CA GLY A 111 1.63 -17.49 -10.89
C GLY A 111 2.63 -16.37 -10.71
N ALA A 112 2.59 -15.40 -11.61
CA ALA A 112 3.49 -14.25 -11.55
C ALA A 112 2.99 -13.17 -10.60
N LYS A 113 1.85 -13.40 -9.96
CA LYS A 113 1.23 -12.43 -9.08
C LYS A 113 1.32 -12.88 -7.63
N VAL A 114 1.57 -11.95 -6.74
CA VAL A 114 1.52 -12.18 -5.31
C VAL A 114 0.44 -11.27 -4.73
N VAL A 115 -0.56 -11.85 -4.10
CA VAL A 115 -1.59 -11.07 -3.42
C VAL A 115 -1.15 -10.89 -1.99
N VAL A 116 -1.09 -9.66 -1.54
CA VAL A 116 -0.64 -9.31 -0.19
C VAL A 116 -1.80 -8.72 0.57
N LYS A 117 -2.07 -9.28 1.72
CA LYS A 117 -3.14 -8.78 2.60
C LYS A 117 -2.50 -8.35 3.91
N PHE A 118 -2.87 -7.19 4.39
CA PHE A 118 -2.33 -6.71 5.67
C PHE A 118 -3.33 -5.79 6.37
N GLU A 119 -3.16 -5.68 7.67
CA GLU A 119 -4.00 -4.84 8.50
C GLU A 119 -3.34 -3.49 8.72
N VAL A 120 -4.13 -2.44 8.58
CA VAL A 120 -3.67 -1.06 8.74
C VAL A 120 -4.34 -0.45 9.96
N THR A 121 -3.54 0.06 10.88
CA THR A 121 -4.04 0.80 12.04
C THR A 121 -3.75 2.28 11.80
N THR A 122 -4.78 3.10 11.92
CA THR A 122 -4.67 4.52 11.69
C THR A 122 -5.10 5.30 12.93
N ILE A 123 -4.97 6.63 12.87
CA ILE A 123 -5.46 7.45 13.98
C ILE A 123 -6.99 7.40 14.09
N TYR A 124 -7.69 6.88 13.08
CA TYR A 124 -9.14 6.79 13.08
C TYR A 124 -9.67 5.39 13.42
N GLY A 125 -8.87 4.37 13.17
CA GLY A 125 -9.34 3.01 13.37
C GLY A 125 -8.45 1.99 12.70
N ARG A 126 -9.07 0.96 12.13
CA ARG A 126 -8.34 -0.19 11.63
C ARG A 126 -9.08 -0.81 10.45
N PHE A 127 -8.34 -1.23 9.45
CA PHE A 127 -8.94 -1.91 8.30
C PHE A 127 -7.91 -2.84 7.65
N THR A 128 -8.41 -3.73 6.80
CA THR A 128 -7.56 -4.65 6.04
C THR A 128 -7.43 -4.14 4.60
N HIS A 129 -6.23 -4.22 4.07
CA HIS A 129 -5.96 -3.81 2.71
C HIS A 129 -5.38 -4.98 1.91
N ASN A 130 -5.82 -5.12 0.66
CA ASN A 130 -5.31 -6.14 -0.25
C ASN A 130 -4.61 -5.43 -1.40
N SER A 131 -3.43 -5.94 -1.75
CA SER A 131 -2.65 -5.37 -2.84
C SER A 131 -2.12 -6.49 -3.71
N GLU A 132 -1.90 -6.20 -4.99
CA GLU A 132 -1.34 -7.18 -5.92
C GLU A 132 0.02 -6.70 -6.39
N VAL A 133 1.00 -7.59 -6.35
CA VAL A 133 2.34 -7.31 -6.82
C VAL A 133 2.65 -8.30 -7.93
N TYR A 134 3.05 -7.78 -9.08
CA TYR A 134 3.41 -8.61 -10.22
C TYR A 134 4.90 -8.84 -10.23
N ASN A 135 5.27 -10.10 -10.26
CA ASN A 135 6.66 -10.53 -10.18
C ASN A 135 7.19 -10.85 -11.58
N GLU A 136 7.00 -9.93 -12.50
CA GLU A 136 7.46 -10.10 -13.88
C GLU A 136 8.65 -9.20 -14.19
#